data_dca9e10900f3806012ed32b89c7848fd
#
_entry.id   dca9e10900f3806012ed32b89c7848fd
#
_cell.length_a   1.000
_cell.length_b   1.000
_cell.length_c   1.000
_cell.angle_alpha   90.00
_cell.angle_beta   90.00
_cell.angle_gamma   90.00
#
_symmetry.space_group_name_H-M   'P 1'
#
loop_
_entity.id
_entity.type
_entity.pdbx_description
1 polymer ?
#
loop_
_entity_poly.entity_id
_entity_poly.type
_entity_poly.pdbx_seq_one_letter_code
_entity_poly.pdbx_strand_id
1 'polypeptide(L)'
;MRWTKVLTVGAAASLGFVAACGAPNPSAETKPGETGSGGKLDQASSGLMPDAKGPAPEVPGAKKGGILTVPYSTTPANFDPSDQYYVDTIAILGVTHRTLTSYSVRDGKSVLVPDLATDLGKVSDDGLSWTFTLKDGIKFEDGTPVTAKDVVFAIKRSFDPDLARNAPTYQRDFFKGGKDYKGPYQGDKNWNGVEAPDDKTVVIHLEKRFESLPFFVSYPQFSPIPEAKDTKKNYTLHPLATGPYKFDKYTPGSELTLVRNDQWDPNTDPSRNNYLDGYHFKFGVDNVKVQQAILASNGVDATSMNWDPIDSSLIDQIEGPKKDQFVEGPSSCVWTVNMVSSKIPMEVRKAVAVAYPFDSIRKAGGQTPHSFTPGTTFIPPQIPGWLDYKGVDGFDGTGDGDPAKAKKMLADAGYGPDKPFELIYYYTNDDPTAQKVNQVRKQKLESAGFKVKDMGVPAKDRRDLYSDPKSEQNLLQAPAGWCFDWPAADSIFPPMVTSVSMASGSTNWGNLQDPKVDAEVARIQKLPITEAGPEWGKFDKWLFENYLPAIPYQYDKANYVFGTKVKNVVNDPNHGMPAMTQMWIEQ
;
A
#
# COMPACT_ATOMS: atom_id res chain seq x y z
N MET A 1 56.06 33.91 -2.27
CA MET A 1 56.97 33.71 -3.44
C MET A 1 56.16 32.89 -4.44
N ARG A 2 55.59 33.54 -5.40
CA ARG A 2 55.96 33.67 -6.84
C ARG A 2 55.92 32.33 -7.55
N TRP A 3 54.90 32.14 -8.40
CA TRP A 3 54.83 32.34 -9.85
C TRP A 3 55.31 31.07 -10.59
N THR A 4 54.78 30.52 -11.68
CA THR A 4 54.08 31.06 -12.89
C THR A 4 53.52 29.85 -13.67
N LYS A 5 52.35 29.84 -14.19
CA LYS A 5 51.82 29.97 -15.55
C LYS A 5 52.64 29.42 -16.71
N VAL A 6 51.96 28.71 -17.66
CA VAL A 6 51.89 28.97 -19.12
C VAL A 6 51.40 27.68 -19.81
N LEU A 7 50.18 27.55 -20.41
CA LEU A 7 49.73 27.88 -21.81
C LEU A 7 50.61 27.18 -22.87
N THR A 8 50.12 26.45 -23.86
CA THR A 8 49.19 26.70 -24.97
C THR A 8 49.12 25.48 -25.90
N VAL A 9 47.93 25.11 -26.44
CA VAL A 9 47.43 25.27 -27.80
C VAL A 9 47.94 24.35 -28.92
N GLY A 10 47.02 23.80 -29.70
CA GLY A 10 47.17 23.42 -31.10
C GLY A 10 46.59 22.03 -31.41
N ALA A 11 45.56 21.82 -31.93
CA ALA A 11 44.80 22.05 -33.14
C ALA A 11 45.13 21.07 -34.28
N ALA A 12 44.04 20.58 -34.85
CA ALA A 12 43.74 20.21 -36.23
C ALA A 12 43.99 18.77 -36.72
N ALA A 13 42.92 18.09 -36.92
CA ALA A 13 42.24 17.69 -38.19
C ALA A 13 42.94 16.63 -39.06
N SER A 14 42.27 15.52 -39.33
CA SER A 14 41.65 15.25 -40.63
C SER A 14 41.26 13.78 -40.82
N LEU A 15 40.00 13.58 -41.18
CA LEU A 15 39.41 12.76 -42.24
C LEU A 15 39.97 11.35 -42.57
N GLY A 16 39.03 10.39 -42.57
CA GLY A 16 39.16 9.12 -43.27
C GLY A 16 37.89 8.23 -43.12
N PHE A 17 37.06 8.25 -44.13
CA PHE A 17 35.94 7.35 -44.41
C PHE A 17 36.33 5.86 -44.39
N VAL A 18 35.43 4.88 -44.02
CA VAL A 18 34.39 4.21 -44.84
C VAL A 18 33.76 3.03 -44.03
N ALA A 19 32.44 3.02 -43.96
CA ALA A 19 31.42 1.97 -44.12
C ALA A 19 31.69 0.56 -43.57
N ALA A 20 30.76 -0.20 -43.05
CA ALA A 20 29.29 -0.23 -43.01
C ALA A 20 28.81 -1.43 -42.17
N CYS A 21 27.54 -1.39 -41.77
CA CYS A 21 26.64 -2.48 -41.41
C CYS A 21 26.77 -3.03 -39.98
N GLY A 22 25.82 -2.76 -39.14
CA GLY A 22 24.55 -3.24 -38.81
C GLY A 22 24.15 -2.83 -37.40
N ALA A 23 23.24 -1.90 -37.29
CA ALA A 23 22.52 -1.58 -36.05
C ALA A 23 21.39 -2.59 -35.80
N PRO A 24 20.83 -2.66 -34.58
CA PRO A 24 19.85 -1.66 -34.21
C PRO A 24 20.02 -1.05 -32.81
N ASN A 25 19.92 0.23 -32.77
CA ASN A 25 19.46 1.06 -31.67
C ASN A 25 17.92 1.02 -31.65
N PRO A 26 17.20 1.39 -30.59
CA PRO A 26 17.32 2.74 -30.05
C PRO A 26 17.19 2.90 -28.52
N SER A 27 18.03 3.71 -27.95
CA SER A 27 17.71 4.53 -26.81
C SER A 27 16.73 5.63 -27.22
N ALA A 28 15.52 5.61 -26.70
CA ALA A 28 14.58 6.72 -26.83
C ALA A 28 14.78 7.67 -25.64
N GLU A 29 15.40 8.82 -25.91
CA GLU A 29 15.30 9.99 -25.06
C GLU A 29 13.85 10.46 -25.01
N THR A 30 13.21 10.38 -23.84
CA THR A 30 11.91 11.01 -23.58
C THR A 30 12.12 12.50 -23.36
N LYS A 31 11.62 13.31 -24.27
CA LYS A 31 11.49 14.76 -24.09
C LYS A 31 10.40 15.07 -23.07
N PRO A 32 10.58 16.08 -22.18
CA PRO A 32 9.50 16.55 -21.31
C PRO A 32 8.47 17.32 -22.15
N GLY A 33 7.22 16.88 -22.09
CA GLY A 33 6.09 17.66 -22.61
C GLY A 33 5.17 16.95 -23.60
N GLU A 34 4.64 15.79 -23.24
CA GLU A 34 3.41 15.30 -23.87
C GLU A 34 2.36 15.06 -22.81
N THR A 35 1.29 15.82 -22.89
CA THR A 35 0.03 15.68 -22.15
C THR A 35 -0.56 14.30 -22.43
N GLY A 36 -0.80 13.55 -21.34
CA GLY A 36 -1.15 12.15 -21.38
C GLY A 36 -2.33 11.80 -22.28
N SER A 37 -2.04 10.99 -23.26
CA SER A 37 -3.02 10.11 -23.90
C SER A 37 -3.35 8.96 -22.95
N GLY A 38 -4.62 8.53 -22.90
CA GLY A 38 -5.16 7.50 -22.01
C GLY A 38 -4.23 6.29 -21.89
N GLY A 39 -3.60 6.19 -20.71
CA GLY A 39 -2.58 5.21 -20.46
C GLY A 39 -3.18 3.81 -20.38
N LYS A 40 -2.61 2.88 -21.11
CA LYS A 40 -2.68 1.46 -20.79
C LYS A 40 -2.33 1.28 -19.31
N LEU A 41 -2.89 0.25 -18.67
CA LEU A 41 -2.53 -0.15 -17.29
C LEU A 41 -1.06 -0.65 -17.21
N ASP A 42 -0.13 0.19 -17.58
CA ASP A 42 1.31 -0.11 -17.71
C ASP A 42 2.14 0.43 -16.54
N GLN A 43 1.47 0.93 -15.52
CA GLN A 43 2.15 1.50 -14.35
C GLN A 43 2.59 0.41 -13.37
N ALA A 44 3.53 0.73 -12.48
CA ALA A 44 4.26 -0.24 -11.67
C ALA A 44 3.39 -1.19 -10.81
N SER A 45 2.16 -0.80 -10.46
CA SER A 45 1.29 -1.57 -9.56
C SER A 45 -0.08 -1.91 -10.13
N SER A 46 -0.30 -1.81 -11.44
CA SER A 46 -1.65 -1.88 -11.98
C SER A 46 -1.83 -2.70 -13.25
N GLY A 47 -0.77 -3.35 -13.72
CA GLY A 47 -0.86 -4.22 -14.87
C GLY A 47 -1.81 -5.41 -14.63
N LEU A 48 -2.51 -5.84 -15.67
CA LEU A 48 -3.34 -7.04 -15.69
C LEU A 48 -2.74 -8.05 -16.65
N MET A 49 -2.58 -9.29 -16.22
CA MET A 49 -2.14 -10.40 -17.07
C MET A 49 -3.16 -11.55 -16.98
N PRO A 50 -4.36 -11.41 -17.59
CA PRO A 50 -5.46 -12.36 -17.45
C PRO A 50 -5.13 -13.76 -17.98
N ASP A 51 -4.19 -13.87 -18.91
CA ASP A 51 -3.79 -15.14 -19.53
C ASP A 51 -2.56 -15.77 -18.88
N ALA A 52 -2.07 -15.21 -17.75
CA ALA A 52 -0.90 -15.75 -17.05
C ALA A 52 -1.17 -17.15 -16.54
N LYS A 53 -0.26 -18.07 -16.87
CA LYS A 53 -0.30 -19.47 -16.43
C LYS A 53 0.98 -19.82 -15.68
N GLY A 54 0.88 -20.80 -14.79
CA GLY A 54 2.06 -21.37 -14.13
C GLY A 54 2.97 -22.14 -15.11
N PRO A 55 4.20 -22.39 -14.72
CA PRO A 55 4.82 -21.90 -13.49
C PRO A 55 5.14 -20.39 -13.53
N ALA A 56 5.37 -19.79 -12.36
CA ALA A 56 5.89 -18.43 -12.26
C ALA A 56 7.24 -18.31 -12.99
N PRO A 57 7.59 -17.14 -13.55
CA PRO A 57 8.88 -16.93 -14.18
C PRO A 57 10.04 -17.28 -13.24
N GLU A 58 11.04 -17.97 -13.77
CA GLU A 58 12.26 -18.27 -13.01
C GLU A 58 13.07 -16.98 -12.77
N VAL A 59 13.64 -16.87 -11.58
CA VAL A 59 14.59 -15.81 -11.24
C VAL A 59 15.98 -16.23 -11.75
N PRO A 60 16.62 -15.44 -12.60
CA PRO A 60 17.94 -15.75 -13.14
C PRO A 60 18.98 -16.04 -12.04
N GLY A 61 19.65 -17.15 -12.11
CA GLY A 61 20.68 -17.57 -11.16
C GLY A 61 20.18 -18.07 -9.82
N ALA A 62 18.87 -18.13 -9.59
CA ALA A 62 18.30 -18.62 -8.34
C ALA A 62 18.69 -20.08 -8.06
N LYS A 63 18.94 -20.36 -6.80
CA LYS A 63 19.27 -21.69 -6.29
C LYS A 63 18.25 -22.11 -5.23
N LYS A 64 17.98 -23.40 -5.16
CA LYS A 64 17.16 -23.97 -4.10
C LYS A 64 17.95 -24.22 -2.84
N GLY A 65 17.33 -23.97 -1.69
CA GLY A 65 17.89 -24.25 -0.37
C GLY A 65 18.03 -23.02 0.51
N GLY A 66 18.31 -23.26 1.79
CA GLY A 66 18.47 -22.26 2.81
C GLY A 66 17.17 -21.74 3.43
N ILE A 67 17.29 -21.21 4.63
CA ILE A 67 16.18 -20.61 5.40
C ILE A 67 16.42 -19.10 5.46
N LEU A 68 15.40 -18.32 5.09
CA LEU A 68 15.41 -16.87 5.30
C LEU A 68 14.92 -16.56 6.71
N THR A 69 15.77 -15.93 7.52
CA THR A 69 15.37 -15.43 8.84
C THR A 69 14.89 -13.99 8.71
N VAL A 70 13.72 -13.70 9.27
CA VAL A 70 13.09 -12.38 9.22
C VAL A 70 12.79 -11.92 10.65
N PRO A 71 13.75 -11.27 11.32
CA PRO A 71 13.49 -10.59 12.59
C PRO A 71 12.72 -9.28 12.32
N TYR A 72 11.63 -9.05 13.06
CA TYR A 72 10.70 -7.96 12.86
C TYR A 72 10.24 -7.37 14.20
N SER A 73 10.25 -6.04 14.32
CA SER A 73 9.92 -5.37 15.59
C SER A 73 8.44 -5.49 15.96
N THR A 74 7.57 -5.55 14.98
CA THR A 74 6.12 -5.72 15.16
C THR A 74 5.78 -7.18 15.44
N THR A 75 4.75 -7.38 16.25
CA THR A 75 4.17 -8.70 16.52
C THR A 75 2.81 -8.78 15.82
N PRO A 76 2.64 -9.67 14.82
CA PRO A 76 1.34 -9.89 14.19
C PRO A 76 0.28 -10.31 15.21
N ALA A 77 -0.92 -9.75 15.10
CA ALA A 77 -2.01 -10.06 16.02
C ALA A 77 -2.53 -11.50 15.83
N ASN A 78 -2.60 -11.96 14.59
CA ASN A 78 -3.03 -13.30 14.21
C ASN A 78 -2.67 -13.60 12.74
N PHE A 79 -2.89 -14.87 12.30
CA PHE A 79 -2.70 -15.33 10.92
C PHE A 79 -3.98 -15.96 10.33
N ASP A 80 -5.15 -15.65 10.88
CA ASP A 80 -6.42 -16.10 10.30
C ASP A 80 -6.67 -15.35 8.98
N PRO A 81 -6.77 -16.04 7.82
CA PRO A 81 -6.97 -15.38 6.53
C PRO A 81 -8.21 -14.47 6.48
N SER A 82 -9.26 -14.80 7.25
CA SER A 82 -10.49 -13.98 7.29
C SER A 82 -10.35 -12.66 8.06
N ASP A 83 -9.26 -12.48 8.84
CA ASP A 83 -9.07 -11.33 9.74
C ASP A 83 -7.82 -10.51 9.39
N GLN A 84 -7.41 -10.48 8.12
CA GLN A 84 -6.17 -9.81 7.71
C GLN A 84 -6.38 -8.58 6.84
N TYR A 85 -5.65 -7.51 7.23
CA TYR A 85 -5.58 -6.25 6.48
C TYR A 85 -4.19 -5.61 6.56
N TYR A 86 -3.33 -6.08 7.44
CA TYR A 86 -1.98 -5.55 7.59
C TYR A 86 -1.05 -6.17 6.54
N VAL A 87 -0.28 -5.32 5.85
CA VAL A 87 0.56 -5.71 4.71
C VAL A 87 1.63 -6.74 5.05
N ASP A 88 2.20 -6.68 6.25
CA ASP A 88 3.17 -7.65 6.77
C ASP A 88 2.57 -9.06 6.88
N THR A 89 1.38 -9.17 7.45
CA THR A 89 0.68 -10.45 7.58
C THR A 89 0.18 -10.95 6.21
N ILE A 90 -0.29 -10.04 5.35
CA ILE A 90 -0.66 -10.39 3.96
C ILE A 90 0.54 -10.94 3.21
N ALA A 91 1.74 -10.37 3.38
CA ALA A 91 2.97 -10.88 2.74
C ALA A 91 3.34 -12.28 3.25
N ILE A 92 3.19 -12.57 4.54
CA ILE A 92 3.42 -13.90 5.12
C ILE A 92 2.37 -14.89 4.62
N LEU A 93 1.09 -14.53 4.63
CA LEU A 93 0.02 -15.38 4.09
C LEU A 93 0.17 -15.57 2.59
N GLY A 94 0.68 -14.60 1.86
CA GLY A 94 0.92 -14.68 0.42
C GLY A 94 1.88 -15.81 0.00
N VAL A 95 2.76 -16.28 0.89
CA VAL A 95 3.63 -17.44 0.61
C VAL A 95 3.00 -18.77 1.02
N THR A 96 1.95 -18.77 1.83
CA THR A 96 1.30 -19.99 2.34
C THR A 96 -0.10 -20.22 1.75
N HIS A 97 -0.80 -19.16 1.34
CA HIS A 97 -2.18 -19.23 0.89
C HIS A 97 -2.33 -18.70 -0.54
N ARG A 98 -3.28 -19.26 -1.25
CA ARG A 98 -3.69 -18.85 -2.60
C ARG A 98 -5.10 -18.27 -2.54
N THR A 99 -5.38 -17.35 -3.44
CA THR A 99 -6.66 -16.64 -3.57
C THR A 99 -7.19 -16.77 -5.00
N LEU A 100 -8.36 -16.25 -5.33
CA LEU A 100 -8.90 -16.36 -6.70
C LEU A 100 -7.97 -15.73 -7.73
N THR A 101 -7.42 -14.55 -7.41
CA THR A 101 -6.39 -13.82 -8.17
C THR A 101 -5.20 -13.54 -7.25
N SER A 102 -4.06 -13.18 -7.77
CA SER A 102 -2.87 -12.83 -6.97
C SER A 102 -2.02 -11.80 -7.70
N TYR A 103 -1.10 -11.17 -6.98
CA TYR A 103 -0.10 -10.32 -7.61
C TYR A 103 1.19 -11.10 -7.89
N SER A 104 1.83 -10.74 -9.01
CA SER A 104 3.16 -11.21 -9.38
C SER A 104 4.06 -10.01 -9.66
N VAL A 105 5.21 -9.93 -9.00
CA VAL A 105 6.18 -8.86 -9.29
C VAL A 105 7.03 -9.28 -10.48
N ARG A 106 6.99 -8.49 -11.55
CA ARG A 106 7.69 -8.72 -12.81
C ARG A 106 8.37 -7.43 -13.27
N ASP A 107 9.67 -7.46 -13.46
CA ASP A 107 10.46 -6.28 -13.86
C ASP A 107 10.21 -5.04 -12.96
N GLY A 108 10.10 -5.26 -11.65
CA GLY A 108 9.83 -4.21 -10.67
C GLY A 108 8.39 -3.69 -10.65
N LYS A 109 7.48 -4.31 -11.42
CA LYS A 109 6.05 -3.97 -11.48
C LYS A 109 5.22 -5.06 -10.82
N SER A 110 4.21 -4.67 -10.06
CA SER A 110 3.21 -5.60 -9.54
C SER A 110 2.06 -5.73 -10.53
N VAL A 111 1.80 -6.95 -11.00
CA VAL A 111 0.73 -7.25 -11.96
C VAL A 111 -0.24 -8.27 -11.39
N LEU A 112 -1.53 -8.08 -11.64
CA LEU A 112 -2.58 -9.01 -11.23
C LEU A 112 -2.64 -10.20 -12.20
N VAL A 113 -2.63 -11.40 -11.65
CA VAL A 113 -2.67 -12.68 -12.40
C VAL A 113 -3.77 -13.59 -11.84
N PRO A 114 -4.32 -14.52 -12.64
CA PRO A 114 -5.18 -15.60 -12.13
C PRO A 114 -4.37 -16.50 -11.19
N ASP A 115 -4.91 -16.80 -9.98
CA ASP A 115 -4.24 -17.69 -9.03
C ASP A 115 -4.97 -19.04 -8.90
N LEU A 116 -5.95 -19.16 -8.00
CA LEU A 116 -6.82 -20.34 -7.97
C LEU A 116 -7.73 -20.40 -9.20
N ALA A 117 -8.16 -19.24 -9.70
CA ALA A 117 -9.01 -19.14 -10.87
C ALA A 117 -8.21 -19.30 -12.18
N THR A 118 -8.90 -19.68 -13.26
CA THR A 118 -8.35 -19.83 -14.61
C THR A 118 -8.14 -18.50 -15.33
N ASP A 119 -8.88 -17.46 -14.89
CA ASP A 119 -8.86 -16.09 -15.42
C ASP A 119 -9.11 -15.08 -14.28
N LEU A 120 -9.20 -13.79 -14.61
CA LEU A 120 -9.46 -12.74 -13.62
C LEU A 120 -10.95 -12.57 -13.29
N GLY A 121 -11.80 -13.52 -13.68
CA GLY A 121 -13.24 -13.51 -13.49
C GLY A 121 -14.01 -12.97 -14.71
N LYS A 122 -15.24 -13.43 -14.85
CA LYS A 122 -16.18 -13.03 -15.91
C LYS A 122 -17.36 -12.31 -15.30
N VAL A 123 -17.52 -11.04 -15.68
CA VAL A 123 -18.64 -10.22 -15.25
C VAL A 123 -19.86 -10.46 -16.16
N SER A 124 -21.06 -10.45 -15.58
CA SER A 124 -22.32 -10.49 -16.33
C SER A 124 -22.59 -9.17 -17.04
N ASP A 125 -23.45 -9.18 -18.06
CA ASP A 125 -23.77 -7.98 -18.88
C ASP A 125 -24.34 -6.82 -18.04
N ASP A 126 -25.10 -7.12 -16.98
CA ASP A 126 -25.61 -6.12 -16.04
C ASP A 126 -24.56 -5.63 -15.03
N GLY A 127 -23.39 -6.32 -14.95
CA GLY A 127 -22.30 -6.02 -14.00
C GLY A 127 -22.61 -6.41 -12.56
N LEU A 128 -23.67 -7.22 -12.32
CA LEU A 128 -24.12 -7.57 -10.97
C LEU A 128 -23.78 -9.00 -10.55
N SER A 129 -23.01 -9.73 -11.36
CA SER A 129 -22.42 -11.00 -10.93
C SER A 129 -21.07 -11.25 -11.59
N TRP A 130 -20.18 -11.91 -10.85
CA TRP A 130 -18.87 -12.37 -11.32
C TRP A 130 -18.75 -13.86 -11.15
N THR A 131 -18.21 -14.52 -12.16
CA THR A 131 -17.98 -15.98 -12.18
C THR A 131 -16.50 -16.27 -12.29
N PHE A 132 -15.98 -17.08 -11.38
CA PHE A 132 -14.60 -17.58 -11.39
C PHE A 132 -14.61 -19.11 -11.52
N THR A 133 -13.79 -19.63 -12.41
CA THR A 133 -13.61 -21.09 -12.58
C THR A 133 -12.28 -21.50 -11.98
N LEU A 134 -12.27 -22.46 -11.06
CA LEU A 134 -11.05 -22.92 -10.40
C LEU A 134 -10.23 -23.84 -11.31
N LYS A 135 -8.91 -23.70 -11.25
CA LYS A 135 -7.94 -24.60 -11.89
C LYS A 135 -8.04 -26.02 -11.34
N ASP A 136 -7.61 -27.00 -12.14
CA ASP A 136 -7.48 -28.38 -11.68
C ASP A 136 -6.20 -28.61 -10.87
N GLY A 137 -6.21 -29.65 -10.04
CA GLY A 137 -5.04 -30.17 -9.36
C GLY A 137 -4.60 -29.39 -8.11
N ILE A 138 -5.30 -28.34 -7.71
CA ILE A 138 -4.95 -27.57 -6.51
C ILE A 138 -5.38 -28.33 -5.26
N LYS A 139 -4.47 -28.41 -4.27
CA LYS A 139 -4.66 -29.13 -3.01
C LYS A 139 -4.31 -28.29 -1.80
N PHE A 140 -4.91 -28.61 -0.69
CA PHE A 140 -4.42 -28.21 0.63
C PHE A 140 -3.16 -28.99 1.01
N GLU A 141 -2.42 -28.53 2.01
CA GLU A 141 -1.19 -29.15 2.52
C GLU A 141 -1.35 -30.58 3.03
N ASP A 142 -2.58 -31.00 3.33
CA ASP A 142 -2.91 -32.36 3.76
C ASP A 142 -3.28 -33.29 2.59
N GLY A 143 -3.20 -32.77 1.37
CA GLY A 143 -3.50 -33.52 0.14
C GLY A 143 -4.97 -33.50 -0.29
N THR A 144 -5.87 -32.92 0.50
CA THR A 144 -7.28 -32.80 0.10
C THR A 144 -7.44 -31.77 -1.04
N PRO A 145 -8.27 -32.05 -2.07
CA PRO A 145 -8.46 -31.13 -3.18
C PRO A 145 -9.20 -29.85 -2.73
N VAL A 146 -8.82 -28.71 -3.30
CA VAL A 146 -9.52 -27.44 -3.14
C VAL A 146 -10.75 -27.42 -4.06
N THR A 147 -11.90 -27.03 -3.51
CA THR A 147 -13.16 -26.90 -4.24
C THR A 147 -13.74 -25.48 -4.14
N ALA A 148 -14.69 -25.15 -5.01
CA ALA A 148 -15.41 -23.89 -4.95
C ALA A 148 -16.18 -23.70 -3.64
N LYS A 149 -16.60 -24.80 -2.99
CA LYS A 149 -17.28 -24.77 -1.68
C LYS A 149 -16.37 -24.23 -0.58
N ASP A 150 -15.07 -24.55 -0.64
CA ASP A 150 -14.09 -24.08 0.34
C ASP A 150 -13.84 -22.56 0.19
N VAL A 151 -13.82 -22.06 -1.05
CA VAL A 151 -13.72 -20.62 -1.34
C VAL A 151 -15.00 -19.90 -0.87
N VAL A 152 -16.17 -20.44 -1.20
CA VAL A 152 -17.47 -19.85 -0.78
C VAL A 152 -17.60 -19.83 0.72
N PHE A 153 -17.15 -20.88 1.42
CA PHE A 153 -17.16 -20.91 2.88
C PHE A 153 -16.22 -19.84 3.45
N ALA A 154 -15.01 -19.68 2.93
CA ALA A 154 -14.08 -18.64 3.36
C ALA A 154 -14.67 -17.23 3.17
N ILE A 155 -15.30 -16.96 2.01
CA ILE A 155 -15.98 -15.69 1.75
C ILE A 155 -17.11 -15.47 2.77
N LYS A 156 -17.96 -16.47 3.00
CA LYS A 156 -19.03 -16.38 4.02
C LYS A 156 -18.46 -16.14 5.42
N ARG A 157 -17.33 -16.77 5.76
CA ARG A 157 -16.65 -16.63 7.04
C ARG A 157 -16.11 -15.21 7.28
N SER A 158 -15.72 -14.49 6.22
CA SER A 158 -15.26 -13.10 6.31
C SER A 158 -16.34 -12.08 6.70
N PHE A 159 -17.59 -12.50 6.78
CA PHE A 159 -18.68 -11.68 7.31
C PHE A 159 -18.91 -11.85 8.82
N ASP A 160 -18.28 -12.85 9.44
CA ASP A 160 -18.50 -13.10 10.87
C ASP A 160 -17.88 -11.98 11.72
N PRO A 161 -18.67 -11.29 12.56
CA PRO A 161 -18.18 -10.14 13.33
C PRO A 161 -17.24 -10.51 14.47
N ASP A 162 -17.20 -11.78 14.88
CA ASP A 162 -16.31 -12.28 15.94
C ASP A 162 -14.97 -12.78 15.40
N LEU A 163 -14.91 -13.12 14.11
CA LEU A 163 -13.72 -13.66 13.45
C LEU A 163 -13.04 -12.66 12.52
N ALA A 164 -13.80 -11.84 11.79
CA ALA A 164 -13.27 -10.90 10.80
C ALA A 164 -13.40 -9.45 11.30
N ARG A 165 -12.53 -9.06 12.25
CA ARG A 165 -12.57 -7.75 12.90
C ARG A 165 -11.69 -6.71 12.22
N ASN A 166 -10.57 -7.15 11.66
CA ASN A 166 -9.54 -6.29 11.07
C ASN A 166 -9.49 -6.40 9.54
N ALA A 167 -10.30 -7.30 8.94
CA ALA A 167 -10.32 -7.48 7.50
C ALA A 167 -11.02 -6.31 6.77
N PRO A 168 -10.74 -6.09 5.47
CA PRO A 168 -11.51 -5.16 4.64
C PRO A 168 -12.97 -5.58 4.59
N THR A 169 -13.86 -4.60 4.54
CA THR A 169 -15.32 -4.84 4.63
C THR A 169 -16.08 -4.53 3.34
N TYR A 170 -15.40 -4.40 2.21
CA TYR A 170 -16.02 -4.11 0.91
C TYR A 170 -17.12 -5.09 0.52
N GLN A 171 -16.98 -6.38 0.87
CA GLN A 171 -18.01 -7.39 0.63
C GLN A 171 -19.35 -7.06 1.29
N ARG A 172 -19.35 -6.31 2.41
CA ARG A 172 -20.58 -5.89 3.09
C ARG A 172 -21.37 -4.87 2.28
N ASP A 173 -20.67 -4.00 1.53
CA ASP A 173 -21.29 -2.92 0.75
C ASP A 173 -21.58 -3.32 -0.69
N PHE A 174 -20.83 -4.28 -1.23
CA PHE A 174 -20.91 -4.64 -2.64
C PHE A 174 -21.61 -5.97 -2.90
N PHE A 175 -21.53 -6.95 -2.00
CA PHE A 175 -22.15 -8.26 -2.24
C PHE A 175 -23.64 -8.21 -1.89
N LYS A 176 -24.45 -8.90 -2.69
CA LYS A 176 -25.90 -8.92 -2.55
C LYS A 176 -26.32 -9.36 -1.15
N GLY A 177 -27.06 -8.50 -0.45
CA GLY A 177 -27.47 -8.74 0.93
C GLY A 177 -26.31 -8.75 1.95
N GLY A 178 -25.10 -8.33 1.56
CA GLY A 178 -23.91 -8.39 2.40
C GLY A 178 -23.95 -7.51 3.64
N LYS A 179 -24.69 -6.39 3.58
CA LYS A 179 -24.84 -5.47 4.70
C LYS A 179 -25.45 -6.13 5.95
N ASP A 180 -26.39 -7.05 5.75
CA ASP A 180 -27.14 -7.69 6.82
C ASP A 180 -26.63 -9.10 7.16
N TYR A 181 -25.80 -9.69 6.30
CA TYR A 181 -25.26 -11.02 6.50
C TYR A 181 -24.17 -11.02 7.58
N LYS A 182 -24.21 -12.00 8.49
CA LYS A 182 -23.32 -12.11 9.67
C LYS A 182 -22.50 -13.40 9.69
N GLY A 183 -22.16 -13.90 8.51
CA GLY A 183 -21.32 -15.09 8.40
C GLY A 183 -22.06 -16.42 8.59
N PRO A 184 -21.35 -17.56 8.45
CA PRO A 184 -21.96 -18.89 8.40
C PRO A 184 -22.48 -19.38 9.75
N TYR A 185 -22.05 -18.79 10.87
CA TYR A 185 -22.41 -19.24 12.22
C TYR A 185 -23.62 -18.50 12.82
N GLN A 186 -23.84 -17.24 12.41
CA GLN A 186 -24.88 -16.37 12.95
C GLN A 186 -25.85 -15.85 11.87
N GLY A 187 -25.45 -15.98 10.59
CA GLY A 187 -26.21 -15.46 9.45
C GLY A 187 -27.23 -16.45 8.91
N ASP A 188 -27.99 -15.98 7.92
CA ASP A 188 -28.93 -16.81 7.17
C ASP A 188 -28.14 -17.87 6.36
N LYS A 189 -28.45 -19.14 6.61
CA LYS A 189 -27.84 -20.27 5.87
C LYS A 189 -28.20 -20.27 4.37
N ASN A 190 -29.32 -19.62 4.00
CA ASN A 190 -29.79 -19.51 2.63
C ASN A 190 -29.24 -18.26 1.92
N TRP A 191 -28.37 -17.47 2.58
CA TRP A 191 -27.77 -16.32 1.93
C TRP A 191 -26.99 -16.74 0.68
N ASN A 192 -27.35 -16.13 -0.45
CA ASN A 192 -26.84 -16.46 -1.77
C ASN A 192 -26.03 -15.32 -2.43
N GLY A 193 -25.44 -14.45 -1.65
CA GLY A 193 -24.50 -13.44 -2.17
C GLY A 193 -23.23 -14.07 -2.77
N VAL A 194 -22.92 -15.31 -2.39
CA VAL A 194 -21.88 -16.15 -3.01
C VAL A 194 -22.35 -17.59 -3.11
N GLU A 195 -22.06 -18.24 -4.23
CA GLU A 195 -22.53 -19.60 -4.54
C GLU A 195 -21.44 -20.47 -5.19
N ALA A 196 -21.52 -21.77 -4.95
CA ALA A 196 -20.72 -22.81 -5.64
C ALA A 196 -21.70 -23.78 -6.32
N PRO A 197 -22.13 -23.50 -7.57
CA PRO A 197 -23.06 -24.38 -8.28
C PRO A 197 -22.47 -25.77 -8.58
N ASP A 198 -21.16 -25.87 -8.62
CA ASP A 198 -20.39 -27.10 -8.73
C ASP A 198 -19.06 -26.96 -7.98
N ASP A 199 -18.20 -27.98 -8.03
CA ASP A 199 -16.92 -27.99 -7.28
C ASP A 199 -15.85 -27.06 -7.89
N LYS A 200 -16.08 -26.46 -9.05
CA LYS A 200 -15.12 -25.62 -9.77
C LYS A 200 -15.58 -24.17 -9.96
N THR A 201 -16.84 -23.88 -9.79
CA THR A 201 -17.42 -22.59 -10.13
C THR A 201 -17.78 -21.80 -8.88
N VAL A 202 -17.20 -20.61 -8.73
CA VAL A 202 -17.56 -19.62 -7.70
C VAL A 202 -18.31 -18.49 -8.37
N VAL A 203 -19.53 -18.19 -7.90
CA VAL A 203 -20.33 -17.06 -8.36
C VAL A 203 -20.50 -16.07 -7.22
N ILE A 204 -20.16 -14.80 -7.48
CA ILE A 204 -20.33 -13.69 -6.54
C ILE A 204 -21.41 -12.77 -7.09
N HIS A 205 -22.52 -12.62 -6.37
CA HIS A 205 -23.62 -11.72 -6.70
C HIS A 205 -23.42 -10.37 -6.00
N LEU A 206 -23.66 -9.27 -6.73
CA LEU A 206 -23.43 -7.92 -6.26
C LEU A 206 -24.75 -7.15 -6.06
N GLU A 207 -24.76 -6.25 -5.10
CA GLU A 207 -25.80 -5.24 -4.89
C GLU A 207 -25.62 -4.06 -5.85
N LYS A 208 -24.39 -3.74 -6.21
CA LYS A 208 -24.01 -2.69 -7.15
C LYS A 208 -22.72 -3.11 -7.87
N ARG A 209 -22.48 -2.54 -9.06
CA ARG A 209 -21.25 -2.81 -9.83
C ARG A 209 -19.99 -2.63 -8.99
N PHE A 210 -19.03 -3.53 -9.17
CA PHE A 210 -17.72 -3.50 -8.54
C PHE A 210 -16.67 -3.96 -9.54
N GLU A 211 -16.22 -3.02 -10.38
CA GLU A 211 -15.28 -3.30 -11.46
C GLU A 211 -13.90 -3.74 -10.93
N SER A 212 -13.52 -3.29 -9.73
CA SER A 212 -12.27 -3.70 -9.05
C SER A 212 -12.36 -5.03 -8.29
N LEU A 213 -13.45 -5.80 -8.44
CA LEU A 213 -13.56 -7.11 -7.79
C LEU A 213 -12.36 -8.03 -8.06
N PRO A 214 -11.77 -8.10 -9.28
CA PRO A 214 -10.57 -8.90 -9.51
C PRO A 214 -9.39 -8.57 -8.60
N PHE A 215 -9.22 -7.31 -8.20
CA PHE A 215 -8.21 -6.92 -7.22
C PHE A 215 -8.61 -7.33 -5.80
N PHE A 216 -9.89 -7.15 -5.45
CA PHE A 216 -10.36 -7.46 -4.10
C PHE A 216 -10.29 -8.95 -3.77
N VAL A 217 -10.54 -9.83 -4.74
CA VAL A 217 -10.48 -11.29 -4.51
C VAL A 217 -9.04 -11.84 -4.42
N SER A 218 -8.02 -10.98 -4.42
CA SER A 218 -6.64 -11.31 -4.07
C SER A 218 -6.35 -11.22 -2.56
N TYR A 219 -7.27 -10.69 -1.77
CA TYR A 219 -7.10 -10.61 -0.31
C TYR A 219 -7.20 -11.99 0.35
N PRO A 220 -6.47 -12.19 1.48
CA PRO A 220 -6.46 -13.48 2.19
C PRO A 220 -7.83 -14.03 2.56
N GLN A 221 -8.83 -13.17 2.78
CA GLN A 221 -10.20 -13.59 3.10
C GLN A 221 -10.89 -14.40 1.97
N PHE A 222 -10.29 -14.44 0.79
CA PHE A 222 -10.72 -15.28 -0.34
C PHE A 222 -9.90 -16.57 -0.47
N SER A 223 -8.99 -16.85 0.47
CA SER A 223 -8.27 -18.12 0.54
C SER A 223 -9.22 -19.24 0.96
N PRO A 224 -9.23 -20.40 0.30
CA PRO A 224 -10.15 -21.47 0.60
C PRO A 224 -9.95 -22.00 2.02
N ILE A 225 -11.04 -22.27 2.72
CA ILE A 225 -11.09 -22.88 4.05
C ILE A 225 -12.07 -24.04 4.02
N PRO A 226 -11.64 -25.28 4.27
CA PRO A 226 -12.55 -26.42 4.39
C PRO A 226 -13.42 -26.26 5.65
N GLU A 227 -14.75 -26.19 5.49
CA GLU A 227 -15.67 -26.00 6.62
C GLU A 227 -15.45 -27.04 7.74
N ALA A 228 -15.22 -28.30 7.35
CA ALA A 228 -14.99 -29.41 8.28
C ALA A 228 -13.70 -29.26 9.12
N LYS A 229 -12.78 -28.40 8.70
CA LYS A 229 -11.49 -28.15 9.38
C LYS A 229 -11.39 -26.76 9.99
N ASP A 230 -12.45 -25.97 9.94
CA ASP A 230 -12.46 -24.65 10.56
C ASP A 230 -12.53 -24.77 12.08
N THR A 231 -11.47 -24.29 12.74
CA THR A 231 -11.35 -24.25 14.19
C THR A 231 -11.71 -22.87 14.75
N LYS A 232 -12.40 -22.04 13.96
CA LYS A 232 -12.84 -20.67 14.32
C LYS A 232 -11.65 -19.81 14.80
N LYS A 233 -11.72 -19.26 16.03
CA LYS A 233 -10.65 -18.41 16.60
C LYS A 233 -9.29 -19.09 16.69
N ASN A 234 -9.25 -20.41 16.71
CA ASN A 234 -8.00 -21.18 16.76
C ASN A 234 -7.43 -21.45 15.37
N TYR A 235 -8.14 -21.12 14.28
CA TYR A 235 -7.66 -21.32 12.92
C TYR A 235 -6.35 -20.55 12.63
N THR A 236 -6.15 -19.42 13.30
CA THR A 236 -4.92 -18.63 13.26
C THR A 236 -3.66 -19.40 13.67
N LEU A 237 -3.77 -20.49 14.45
CA LEU A 237 -2.60 -21.24 14.95
C LEU A 237 -1.99 -22.13 13.87
N HIS A 238 -2.81 -22.60 12.93
CA HIS A 238 -2.37 -23.39 11.77
C HIS A 238 -3.43 -23.30 10.65
N PRO A 239 -3.49 -22.17 9.93
CA PRO A 239 -4.36 -22.07 8.77
C PRO A 239 -3.84 -22.98 7.66
N LEU A 240 -4.74 -23.78 7.07
CA LEU A 240 -4.36 -24.80 6.07
C LEU A 240 -3.84 -24.16 4.79
N ALA A 241 -2.59 -24.43 4.46
CA ALA A 241 -1.90 -23.85 3.32
C ALA A 241 -2.33 -24.47 1.97
N THR A 242 -2.34 -23.62 0.95
CA THR A 242 -2.52 -23.99 -0.47
C THR A 242 -1.37 -23.49 -1.35
N GLY A 243 -0.49 -22.68 -0.79
CA GLY A 243 0.67 -22.09 -1.46
C GLY A 243 1.94 -22.94 -1.31
N PRO A 244 3.11 -22.39 -1.75
CA PRO A 244 4.39 -23.10 -1.77
C PRO A 244 4.98 -23.43 -0.39
N TYR A 245 4.52 -22.78 0.66
CA TYR A 245 4.94 -23.03 2.04
C TYR A 245 3.75 -23.27 2.94
N LYS A 246 3.99 -23.89 4.11
CA LYS A 246 3.01 -24.17 5.15
C LYS A 246 3.59 -23.88 6.53
N PHE A 247 2.70 -23.71 7.49
CA PHE A 247 3.08 -23.54 8.89
C PHE A 247 3.72 -24.83 9.42
N ASP A 248 4.91 -24.71 10.01
CA ASP A 248 5.56 -25.78 10.77
C ASP A 248 5.32 -25.54 12.27
N LYS A 249 5.71 -24.38 12.77
CA LYS A 249 5.51 -23.99 14.17
C LYS A 249 5.12 -22.52 14.25
N TYR A 250 4.09 -22.22 15.03
CA TYR A 250 3.73 -20.86 15.41
C TYR A 250 3.64 -20.73 16.92
N THR A 251 4.43 -19.81 17.49
CA THR A 251 4.37 -19.40 18.89
C THR A 251 3.88 -17.95 18.93
N PRO A 252 2.59 -17.70 19.26
CA PRO A 252 2.01 -16.35 19.26
C PRO A 252 2.87 -15.35 20.03
N GLY A 253 3.12 -14.20 19.41
CA GLY A 253 3.92 -13.13 19.99
C GLY A 253 5.44 -13.32 19.94
N SER A 254 5.94 -14.44 19.42
CA SER A 254 7.37 -14.77 19.46
C SER A 254 7.93 -15.13 18.08
N GLU A 255 7.44 -16.21 17.46
CA GLU A 255 8.03 -16.73 16.24
C GLU A 255 7.04 -17.49 15.37
N LEU A 256 7.34 -17.55 14.07
CA LEU A 256 6.69 -18.41 13.09
C LEU A 256 7.76 -19.07 12.22
N THR A 257 7.70 -20.40 12.07
CA THR A 257 8.49 -21.12 11.07
C THR A 257 7.59 -21.67 9.97
N LEU A 258 8.04 -21.50 8.74
CA LEU A 258 7.39 -22.06 7.55
C LEU A 258 8.34 -23.05 6.87
N VAL A 259 7.80 -24.15 6.34
CA VAL A 259 8.50 -25.16 5.55
C VAL A 259 7.81 -25.34 4.20
N ARG A 260 8.48 -25.96 3.23
CA ARG A 260 7.88 -26.24 1.92
C ARG A 260 6.60 -27.07 2.06
N ASN A 261 5.63 -26.75 1.21
CA ASN A 261 4.41 -27.53 1.05
C ASN A 261 4.56 -28.47 -0.15
N ASP A 262 4.70 -29.77 0.11
CA ASP A 262 4.91 -30.79 -0.94
C ASP A 262 3.66 -31.04 -1.79
N GLN A 263 2.49 -30.53 -1.40
CA GLN A 263 1.25 -30.63 -2.16
C GLN A 263 1.05 -29.49 -3.16
N TRP A 264 1.90 -28.44 -3.09
CA TRP A 264 1.83 -27.33 -4.02
C TRP A 264 2.46 -27.69 -5.38
N ASP A 265 1.68 -27.47 -6.46
CA ASP A 265 2.14 -27.66 -7.84
C ASP A 265 2.48 -26.32 -8.51
N PRO A 266 3.76 -26.03 -8.81
CA PRO A 266 4.18 -24.79 -9.46
C PRO A 266 3.53 -24.58 -10.83
N ASN A 267 3.16 -25.64 -11.55
CA ASN A 267 2.54 -25.51 -12.87
C ASN A 267 1.16 -24.86 -12.83
N THR A 268 0.53 -24.80 -11.67
CA THR A 268 -0.76 -24.13 -11.46
C THR A 268 -0.63 -22.69 -10.98
N ASP A 269 0.59 -22.24 -10.61
CA ASP A 269 0.82 -20.96 -9.92
C ASP A 269 1.69 -20.00 -10.76
N PRO A 270 1.13 -18.94 -11.34
CA PRO A 270 1.88 -17.97 -12.14
C PRO A 270 2.60 -16.90 -11.33
N SER A 271 2.45 -16.88 -9.99
CA SER A 271 2.93 -15.78 -9.15
C SER A 271 4.05 -16.16 -8.18
N ARG A 272 4.18 -17.46 -7.82
CA ARG A 272 5.08 -17.87 -6.73
C ARG A 272 6.12 -18.89 -7.18
N ASN A 273 7.31 -18.77 -6.60
CA ASN A 273 8.38 -19.76 -6.62
C ASN A 273 8.65 -20.28 -5.19
N ASN A 274 9.40 -21.37 -5.04
CA ASN A 274 9.77 -21.97 -3.75
C ASN A 274 11.27 -22.26 -3.67
N TYR A 275 12.10 -21.24 -3.85
CA TYR A 275 13.57 -21.40 -3.82
C TYR A 275 14.08 -21.77 -2.43
N LEU A 276 13.54 -21.16 -1.38
CA LEU A 276 13.95 -21.40 0.01
C LEU A 276 13.46 -22.75 0.54
N ASP A 277 14.14 -23.32 1.52
CA ASP A 277 13.64 -24.46 2.30
C ASP A 277 12.54 -24.04 3.28
N GLY A 278 12.56 -22.78 3.70
CA GLY A 278 11.57 -22.21 4.60
C GLY A 278 11.89 -20.79 5.05
N TYR A 279 11.07 -20.31 5.98
CA TYR A 279 11.21 -19.00 6.61
C TYR A 279 11.22 -19.15 8.13
N HIS A 280 11.95 -18.26 8.82
CA HIS A 280 11.91 -18.13 10.26
C HIS A 280 11.66 -16.67 10.64
N PHE A 281 10.42 -16.32 10.95
CA PHE A 281 10.03 -15.01 11.45
C PHE A 281 10.23 -14.95 12.97
N LYS A 282 10.86 -13.87 13.45
CA LYS A 282 11.05 -13.57 14.87
C LYS A 282 10.43 -12.23 15.19
N PHE A 283 9.50 -12.18 16.10
CA PHE A 283 8.70 -11.00 16.39
C PHE A 283 9.14 -10.28 17.66
N GLY A 284 8.84 -8.99 17.77
CA GLY A 284 9.08 -8.17 18.94
C GLY A 284 10.56 -7.89 19.22
N VAL A 285 11.40 -7.86 18.18
CA VAL A 285 12.85 -7.65 18.32
C VAL A 285 13.23 -6.16 18.33
N ASP A 286 14.44 -5.86 18.84
CA ASP A 286 15.03 -4.51 18.80
C ASP A 286 15.51 -4.20 17.37
N ASN A 287 14.84 -3.28 16.70
CA ASN A 287 15.07 -2.98 15.29
C ASN A 287 16.51 -2.57 15.00
N VAL A 288 17.08 -1.61 15.74
CA VAL A 288 18.42 -1.06 15.45
C VAL A 288 19.51 -2.13 15.58
N LYS A 289 19.45 -2.94 16.64
CA LYS A 289 20.41 -4.04 16.84
C LYS A 289 20.34 -5.08 15.74
N VAL A 290 19.12 -5.40 15.33
CA VAL A 290 18.86 -6.37 14.24
C VAL A 290 19.41 -5.85 12.93
N GLN A 291 19.12 -4.61 12.57
CA GLN A 291 19.63 -4.01 11.33
C GLN A 291 21.17 -3.95 11.32
N GLN A 292 21.81 -3.59 12.44
CA GLN A 292 23.26 -3.61 12.58
C GLN A 292 23.86 -5.01 12.38
N ALA A 293 23.25 -6.03 12.99
CA ALA A 293 23.68 -7.42 12.86
C ALA A 293 23.55 -7.93 11.41
N ILE A 294 22.43 -7.65 10.75
CA ILE A 294 22.18 -8.02 9.35
C ILE A 294 23.21 -7.33 8.42
N LEU A 295 23.49 -6.04 8.61
CA LEU A 295 24.48 -5.32 7.83
C LEU A 295 25.91 -5.84 8.08
N ALA A 296 26.20 -6.37 9.28
CA ALA A 296 27.46 -7.05 9.56
C ALA A 296 27.56 -8.43 8.88
N SER A 297 26.44 -9.08 8.59
CA SER A 297 26.32 -10.34 7.83
C SER A 297 27.12 -11.51 8.40
N ASN A 298 27.13 -11.72 9.71
CA ASN A 298 27.82 -12.82 10.33
C ASN A 298 26.87 -14.01 10.62
N GLY A 299 27.28 -15.24 10.29
CA GLY A 299 26.50 -16.44 10.58
C GLY A 299 25.08 -16.39 9.99
N VAL A 300 24.07 -16.50 10.84
CA VAL A 300 22.64 -16.47 10.42
C VAL A 300 22.22 -15.09 9.86
N ASP A 301 22.88 -14.01 10.27
CA ASP A 301 22.54 -12.67 9.79
C ASP A 301 22.88 -12.49 8.30
N ALA A 302 23.81 -13.28 7.76
CA ALA A 302 24.08 -13.30 6.33
C ALA A 302 22.89 -13.82 5.48
N THR A 303 21.99 -14.61 6.08
CA THR A 303 20.77 -15.13 5.47
C THR A 303 19.52 -14.53 6.08
N SER A 304 19.64 -13.34 6.66
CA SER A 304 18.53 -12.63 7.32
C SER A 304 18.11 -11.38 6.55
N MET A 305 16.87 -10.94 6.75
CA MET A 305 16.30 -9.72 6.20
C MET A 305 15.41 -9.05 7.25
N ASN A 306 15.44 -7.73 7.32
CA ASN A 306 14.55 -6.96 8.17
C ASN A 306 13.63 -6.07 7.33
N TRP A 307 12.37 -5.95 7.74
CA TRP A 307 11.31 -5.18 7.05
C TRP A 307 10.99 -3.86 7.72
N ASP A 308 11.53 -3.62 8.92
CA ASP A 308 11.33 -2.34 9.58
C ASP A 308 12.01 -1.23 8.78
N PRO A 309 11.47 0.01 8.80
CA PRO A 309 12.16 1.14 8.20
C PRO A 309 13.58 1.28 8.73
N ILE A 310 14.51 1.62 7.84
CA ILE A 310 15.92 1.80 8.21
C ILE A 310 16.08 2.87 9.29
N ASP A 311 16.80 2.56 10.35
CA ASP A 311 17.11 3.54 11.39
C ASP A 311 18.05 4.64 10.87
N SER A 312 17.77 5.89 11.24
CA SER A 312 18.52 7.05 10.76
C SER A 312 20.01 7.00 11.10
N SER A 313 20.42 6.28 12.16
CA SER A 313 21.83 6.11 12.53
C SER A 313 22.62 5.19 11.58
N LEU A 314 21.93 4.48 10.69
CA LEU A 314 22.53 3.53 9.75
C LEU A 314 22.62 4.06 8.30
N ILE A 315 22.12 5.28 8.04
CA ILE A 315 22.06 5.86 6.70
C ILE A 315 23.44 5.89 6.03
N ASP A 316 24.48 6.38 6.73
CA ASP A 316 25.84 6.44 6.18
C ASP A 316 26.37 5.06 5.76
N GLN A 317 25.90 3.98 6.39
CA GLN A 317 26.30 2.62 6.03
C GLN A 317 25.64 2.17 4.74
N ILE A 318 24.33 2.38 4.60
CA ILE A 318 23.57 1.96 3.41
C ILE A 318 23.82 2.85 2.18
N GLU A 319 24.16 4.11 2.38
CA GLU A 319 24.60 4.99 1.29
C GLU A 319 26.08 4.76 0.89
N GLY A 320 26.85 4.09 1.75
CA GLY A 320 28.27 3.84 1.60
C GLY A 320 28.60 2.34 1.45
N PRO A 321 29.33 1.76 2.44
CA PRO A 321 29.92 0.42 2.30
C PRO A 321 28.90 -0.73 2.26
N LYS A 322 27.65 -0.48 2.64
CA LYS A 322 26.57 -1.48 2.73
C LYS A 322 25.44 -1.25 1.74
N LYS A 323 25.63 -0.42 0.72
CA LYS A 323 24.63 -0.10 -0.29
C LYS A 323 24.04 -1.34 -0.99
N ASP A 324 24.81 -2.39 -1.18
CA ASP A 324 24.38 -3.63 -1.84
C ASP A 324 23.54 -4.54 -0.91
N GLN A 325 23.36 -4.16 0.36
CA GLN A 325 22.54 -4.83 1.37
C GLN A 325 21.25 -4.04 1.69
N PHE A 326 20.88 -3.10 0.83
CA PHE A 326 19.73 -2.24 0.98
C PHE A 326 18.94 -2.14 -0.33
N VAL A 327 17.60 -2.21 -0.21
CA VAL A 327 16.67 -1.98 -1.30
C VAL A 327 15.56 -1.09 -0.78
N GLU A 328 15.11 -0.15 -1.61
CA GLU A 328 13.93 0.67 -1.37
C GLU A 328 13.03 0.68 -2.60
N GLY A 329 11.76 1.01 -2.39
CA GLY A 329 10.79 1.15 -3.46
C GLY A 329 9.51 1.85 -2.98
N PRO A 330 8.57 2.15 -3.88
CA PRO A 330 7.29 2.76 -3.49
C PRO A 330 6.48 1.84 -2.58
N SER A 331 5.74 2.46 -1.66
CA SER A 331 4.72 1.83 -0.83
C SER A 331 3.33 2.27 -1.27
N SER A 332 2.29 1.67 -0.72
CA SER A 332 0.89 1.97 -1.09
C SER A 332 0.35 3.28 -0.50
N CYS A 333 1.10 3.98 0.34
CA CYS A 333 0.54 5.05 1.17
C CYS A 333 0.84 6.46 0.64
N VAL A 334 -0.19 7.32 0.66
CA VAL A 334 -0.09 8.78 0.53
C VAL A 334 -0.41 9.44 1.86
N TRP A 335 0.44 10.35 2.31
CA TRP A 335 0.23 11.10 3.54
C TRP A 335 -0.33 12.50 3.28
N THR A 336 -1.29 12.89 4.11
CA THR A 336 -2.08 14.10 3.93
C THR A 336 -2.21 14.90 5.22
N VAL A 337 -2.37 16.21 5.08
CA VAL A 337 -2.89 17.10 6.14
C VAL A 337 -4.35 17.37 5.82
N ASN A 338 -5.26 16.76 6.56
CA ASN A 338 -6.70 16.89 6.31
C ASN A 338 -7.27 18.13 7.01
N MET A 339 -8.19 18.78 6.33
CA MET A 339 -8.84 20.01 6.80
C MET A 339 -10.35 19.83 6.76
N VAL A 340 -11.01 19.99 7.92
CA VAL A 340 -12.46 19.80 8.01
C VAL A 340 -13.17 20.88 7.19
N SER A 341 -13.69 20.50 6.04
CA SER A 341 -14.20 21.39 5.00
C SER A 341 -15.34 22.30 5.47
N SER A 342 -16.17 21.82 6.42
CA SER A 342 -17.25 22.62 7.03
C SER A 342 -16.77 23.61 8.09
N LYS A 343 -15.54 23.48 8.60
CA LYS A 343 -14.97 24.30 9.69
C LYS A 343 -13.90 25.28 9.22
N ILE A 344 -13.20 24.97 8.12
CA ILE A 344 -12.13 25.82 7.57
C ILE A 344 -12.55 26.31 6.18
N PRO A 345 -12.75 27.63 5.99
CA PRO A 345 -13.03 28.22 4.68
C PRO A 345 -11.92 27.93 3.67
N MET A 346 -12.25 27.86 2.37
CA MET A 346 -11.30 27.50 1.30
C MET A 346 -10.05 28.39 1.29
N GLU A 347 -10.21 29.72 1.47
CA GLU A 347 -9.08 30.65 1.48
C GLU A 347 -8.15 30.43 2.68
N VAL A 348 -8.71 30.03 3.82
CA VAL A 348 -7.92 29.66 5.01
C VAL A 348 -7.22 28.32 4.79
N ARG A 349 -7.86 27.33 4.11
CA ARG A 349 -7.19 26.06 3.75
C ARG A 349 -5.99 26.28 2.86
N LYS A 350 -6.10 27.20 1.89
CA LYS A 350 -4.95 27.62 1.07
C LYS A 350 -3.84 28.27 1.92
N ALA A 351 -4.20 29.11 2.89
CA ALA A 351 -3.23 29.73 3.79
C ALA A 351 -2.53 28.67 4.68
N VAL A 352 -3.26 27.64 5.15
CA VAL A 352 -2.66 26.48 5.85
C VAL A 352 -1.64 25.78 4.96
N ALA A 353 -2.00 25.50 3.70
CA ALA A 353 -1.11 24.82 2.76
C ALA A 353 0.20 25.60 2.52
N VAL A 354 0.10 26.93 2.40
CA VAL A 354 1.26 27.81 2.24
C VAL A 354 2.10 27.92 3.51
N ALA A 355 1.50 27.81 4.69
CA ALA A 355 2.19 27.96 5.98
C ALA A 355 2.86 26.67 6.48
N TYR A 356 2.48 25.49 5.96
CA TYR A 356 2.78 24.24 6.62
C TYR A 356 4.26 23.84 6.51
N PRO A 357 4.92 23.50 7.64
CA PRO A 357 6.38 23.31 7.68
C PRO A 357 6.78 21.86 7.44
N PHE A 358 6.59 21.36 6.22
CA PHE A 358 6.76 19.94 5.91
C PHE A 358 8.16 19.39 6.21
N ASP A 359 9.22 20.10 5.78
CA ASP A 359 10.59 19.60 5.97
C ASP A 359 11.03 19.66 7.45
N SER A 360 10.66 20.71 8.17
CA SER A 360 10.90 20.80 9.62
C SER A 360 10.19 19.68 10.39
N ILE A 361 8.97 19.33 9.99
CA ILE A 361 8.19 18.24 10.61
C ILE A 361 8.83 16.88 10.32
N ARG A 362 9.22 16.60 9.07
CA ARG A 362 9.93 15.39 8.68
C ARG A 362 11.22 15.21 9.47
N LYS A 363 12.02 16.26 9.53
CA LYS A 363 13.26 16.28 10.32
C LYS A 363 13.01 16.03 11.81
N ALA A 364 11.98 16.69 12.39
CA ALA A 364 11.62 16.48 13.78
C ALA A 364 11.13 15.05 14.05
N GLY A 365 10.48 14.43 13.08
CA GLY A 365 10.01 13.04 13.10
C GLY A 365 11.07 11.99 12.78
N GLY A 366 12.31 12.41 12.48
CA GLY A 366 13.39 11.48 12.12
C GLY A 366 13.25 10.83 10.73
N GLN A 367 12.39 11.39 9.87
CA GLN A 367 12.24 10.89 8.49
C GLN A 367 13.48 11.20 7.66
N THR A 368 13.82 10.27 6.77
CA THR A 368 14.95 10.35 5.86
C THR A 368 14.47 10.29 4.40
N PRO A 369 15.29 10.66 3.42
CA PRO A 369 14.94 10.50 2.00
C PRO A 369 14.63 9.06 1.59
N HIS A 370 15.02 8.07 2.41
CA HIS A 370 14.73 6.65 2.20
C HIS A 370 13.33 6.23 2.69
N SER A 371 12.63 7.07 3.44
CA SER A 371 11.30 6.75 3.99
C SER A 371 10.14 7.38 3.21
N PHE A 372 10.40 8.33 2.31
CA PHE A 372 9.34 8.98 1.55
C PHE A 372 9.85 9.57 0.21
N THR A 373 8.88 9.84 -0.67
CA THR A 373 9.05 10.72 -1.83
C THR A 373 8.11 11.91 -1.66
N PRO A 374 8.55 13.16 -1.85
CA PRO A 374 7.65 14.32 -1.85
C PRO A 374 6.54 14.13 -2.89
N GLY A 375 5.31 14.56 -2.55
CA GLY A 375 4.17 14.38 -3.42
C GLY A 375 3.10 15.43 -3.20
N THR A 376 2.25 15.66 -4.19
CA THR A 376 1.22 16.71 -4.16
C THR A 376 -0.16 16.23 -4.60
N THR A 377 -0.32 14.92 -4.88
CA THR A 377 -1.55 14.33 -5.40
C THR A 377 -2.06 13.23 -4.50
N PHE A 378 -3.37 13.00 -4.47
CA PHE A 378 -3.95 11.87 -3.74
C PHE A 378 -3.62 10.53 -4.41
N ILE A 379 -3.56 10.53 -5.75
CA ILE A 379 -3.11 9.37 -6.52
C ILE A 379 -1.57 9.38 -6.55
N PRO A 380 -0.88 8.36 -6.02
CA PRO A 380 0.58 8.29 -6.11
C PRO A 380 1.04 7.85 -7.52
N PRO A 381 2.31 8.11 -7.90
CA PRO A 381 2.83 7.92 -9.26
C PRO A 381 2.68 6.51 -9.85
N GLN A 382 2.63 5.48 -9.00
CA GLN A 382 2.49 4.09 -9.43
C GLN A 382 1.04 3.68 -9.79
N ILE A 383 0.05 4.55 -9.54
CA ILE A 383 -1.37 4.24 -9.80
C ILE A 383 -1.83 4.86 -11.12
N PRO A 384 -2.62 4.13 -11.95
CA PRO A 384 -3.21 4.66 -13.15
C PRO A 384 -4.05 5.91 -12.90
N GLY A 385 -3.83 6.92 -13.70
CA GLY A 385 -4.50 8.20 -13.57
C GLY A 385 -3.70 9.24 -12.80
N TRP A 386 -2.54 8.90 -12.26
CA TRP A 386 -1.66 9.90 -11.68
C TRP A 386 -1.37 11.04 -12.67
N LEU A 387 -1.48 12.27 -12.18
CA LEU A 387 -1.14 13.50 -12.91
C LEU A 387 -0.11 14.27 -12.09
N ASP A 388 0.97 14.69 -12.72
CA ASP A 388 1.95 15.58 -12.09
C ASP A 388 1.42 17.01 -12.08
N TYR A 389 0.84 17.43 -10.94
CA TYR A 389 0.45 18.82 -10.71
C TYR A 389 0.98 19.34 -9.39
N LYS A 390 1.22 20.63 -9.32
CA LYS A 390 1.71 21.29 -8.11
C LYS A 390 0.57 21.60 -7.15
N GLY A 391 0.88 21.58 -5.85
CA GLY A 391 -0.02 22.01 -4.80
C GLY A 391 -0.29 23.53 -4.79
N VAL A 392 -0.95 23.99 -3.75
CA VAL A 392 -1.26 25.41 -3.57
C VAL A 392 0.01 26.24 -3.67
N ASP A 393 -0.04 27.31 -4.48
CA ASP A 393 1.07 28.23 -4.67
C ASP A 393 2.36 27.58 -5.23
N GLY A 394 2.20 26.53 -6.02
CA GLY A 394 3.34 25.82 -6.63
C GLY A 394 4.06 24.87 -5.69
N PHE A 395 3.47 24.53 -4.54
CA PHE A 395 4.01 23.54 -3.60
C PHE A 395 4.33 22.24 -4.32
N ASP A 396 5.49 21.68 -4.05
CA ASP A 396 6.03 20.47 -4.69
C ASP A 396 6.25 19.29 -3.73
N GLY A 397 5.68 19.39 -2.54
CA GLY A 397 5.86 18.40 -1.48
C GLY A 397 7.04 18.70 -0.54
N THR A 398 7.79 19.79 -0.74
CA THR A 398 8.96 20.16 0.05
C THR A 398 8.84 21.56 0.69
N GLY A 399 9.78 21.88 1.57
CA GLY A 399 9.91 23.22 2.17
C GLY A 399 9.21 23.39 3.52
N ASP A 400 9.42 24.58 4.07
CA ASP A 400 8.90 24.97 5.41
C ASP A 400 7.78 26.00 5.35
N GLY A 401 7.20 26.16 4.17
CA GLY A 401 6.13 27.14 3.94
C GLY A 401 6.61 28.58 3.91
N ASP A 402 5.66 29.49 3.68
CA ASP A 402 5.86 30.95 3.68
C ASP A 402 4.92 31.61 4.71
N PRO A 403 5.38 31.80 5.96
CA PRO A 403 4.56 32.41 6.99
C PRO A 403 4.12 33.85 6.66
N ALA A 404 4.93 34.63 5.93
CA ALA A 404 4.59 36.01 5.58
C ALA A 404 3.45 36.04 4.55
N LYS A 405 3.53 35.18 3.54
CA LYS A 405 2.47 35.03 2.54
C LYS A 405 1.18 34.48 3.15
N ALA A 406 1.28 33.50 4.04
CA ALA A 406 0.13 32.95 4.74
C ALA A 406 -0.58 34.00 5.59
N LYS A 407 0.16 34.86 6.31
CA LYS A 407 -0.41 36.01 7.03
C LYS A 407 -1.19 36.95 6.11
N LYS A 408 -0.63 37.28 4.94
CA LYS A 408 -1.32 38.10 3.96
C LYS A 408 -2.61 37.43 3.48
N MET A 409 -2.57 36.14 3.17
CA MET A 409 -3.76 35.38 2.74
C MET A 409 -4.84 35.36 3.84
N LEU A 410 -4.44 35.21 5.10
CA LEU A 410 -5.37 35.28 6.23
C LEU A 410 -5.98 36.67 6.37
N ALA A 411 -5.20 37.76 6.21
CA ALA A 411 -5.71 39.13 6.25
C ALA A 411 -6.71 39.38 5.10
N ASP A 412 -6.40 38.93 3.89
CA ASP A 412 -7.29 39.03 2.72
C ASP A 412 -8.61 38.25 2.95
N ALA A 413 -8.58 37.18 3.77
CA ALA A 413 -9.74 36.40 4.21
C ALA A 413 -10.45 36.97 5.46
N GLY A 414 -10.03 38.12 6.01
CA GLY A 414 -10.65 38.80 7.15
C GLY A 414 -10.19 38.31 8.52
N TYR A 415 -9.01 37.71 8.61
CA TYR A 415 -8.38 37.24 9.85
C TYR A 415 -7.08 38.01 10.10
N GLY A 416 -6.77 38.27 11.38
CA GLY A 416 -5.57 39.03 11.77
C GLY A 416 -5.33 38.94 13.26
N PRO A 417 -4.41 39.78 13.82
CA PRO A 417 -4.05 39.71 15.24
C PRO A 417 -5.23 39.86 16.21
N ASP A 418 -6.21 40.71 15.88
CA ASP A 418 -7.39 40.91 16.72
C ASP A 418 -8.48 39.83 16.52
N LYS A 419 -8.42 39.09 15.44
CA LYS A 419 -9.35 38.02 15.09
C LYS A 419 -8.60 36.89 14.37
N PRO A 420 -7.71 36.17 15.06
CA PRO A 420 -6.96 35.07 14.44
C PRO A 420 -7.86 33.87 14.13
N PHE A 421 -7.57 33.16 13.02
CA PHE A 421 -8.21 31.89 12.77
C PHE A 421 -7.62 30.84 13.70
N GLU A 422 -8.47 30.07 14.41
CA GLU A 422 -8.04 29.05 15.34
C GLU A 422 -7.97 27.69 14.65
N LEU A 423 -6.77 27.07 14.64
CA LEU A 423 -6.54 25.70 14.25
C LEU A 423 -6.60 24.80 15.48
N ILE A 424 -7.44 23.76 15.44
CA ILE A 424 -7.69 22.85 16.54
C ILE A 424 -7.35 21.43 16.10
N TYR A 425 -6.44 20.76 16.81
CA TYR A 425 -6.04 19.41 16.47
C TYR A 425 -5.53 18.61 17.66
N TYR A 426 -5.59 17.26 17.53
CA TYR A 426 -5.00 16.34 18.49
C TYR A 426 -3.58 15.95 18.10
N TYR A 427 -2.73 15.69 19.09
CA TYR A 427 -1.42 15.10 18.91
C TYR A 427 -1.16 14.01 19.96
N THR A 428 -0.28 13.06 19.67
CA THR A 428 0.11 11.99 20.61
C THR A 428 1.03 12.56 21.68
N ASN A 429 0.63 12.46 22.96
CA ASN A 429 1.35 13.06 24.09
C ASN A 429 2.19 12.05 24.90
N ASP A 430 2.09 10.77 24.62
CA ASP A 430 2.86 9.67 25.22
C ASP A 430 4.01 9.19 24.30
N ASP A 431 4.27 9.88 23.21
CA ASP A 431 5.39 9.65 22.28
C ASP A 431 6.28 10.91 22.20
N PRO A 432 7.56 10.82 22.61
CA PRO A 432 8.49 11.95 22.56
C PRO A 432 8.72 12.53 21.16
N THR A 433 8.72 11.68 20.13
CA THR A 433 8.88 12.12 18.74
C THR A 433 7.66 12.91 18.28
N ALA A 434 6.44 12.42 18.58
CA ALA A 434 5.21 13.13 18.27
C ALA A 434 5.10 14.47 19.01
N GLN A 435 5.55 14.56 20.26
CA GLN A 435 5.62 15.82 21.01
C GLN A 435 6.57 16.83 20.34
N LYS A 436 7.76 16.40 19.92
CA LYS A 436 8.74 17.24 19.21
C LYS A 436 8.18 17.74 17.87
N VAL A 437 7.57 16.86 17.10
CA VAL A 437 6.89 17.21 15.83
C VAL A 437 5.79 18.25 16.10
N ASN A 438 4.99 18.06 17.16
CA ASN A 438 3.94 18.98 17.52
C ASN A 438 4.47 20.38 17.87
N GLN A 439 5.54 20.47 18.65
CA GLN A 439 6.16 21.77 19.00
C GLN A 439 6.59 22.56 17.75
N VAL A 440 7.26 21.89 16.81
CA VAL A 440 7.69 22.51 15.54
C VAL A 440 6.50 23.02 14.75
N ARG A 441 5.48 22.19 14.59
CA ARG A 441 4.25 22.52 13.86
C ARG A 441 3.54 23.74 14.47
N LYS A 442 3.28 23.71 15.79
CA LYS A 442 2.63 24.78 16.52
C LYS A 442 3.35 26.10 16.31
N GLN A 443 4.66 26.14 16.58
CA GLN A 443 5.47 27.33 16.44
C GLN A 443 5.40 27.94 15.03
N LYS A 444 5.47 27.11 14.00
CA LYS A 444 5.44 27.55 12.60
C LYS A 444 4.06 28.07 12.20
N LEU A 445 2.98 27.39 12.57
CA LEU A 445 1.62 27.84 12.28
C LEU A 445 1.29 29.14 13.03
N GLU A 446 1.70 29.27 14.29
CA GLU A 446 1.54 30.52 15.04
C GLU A 446 2.36 31.66 14.40
N SER A 447 3.57 31.40 13.91
CA SER A 447 4.36 32.38 13.18
C SER A 447 3.70 32.83 11.88
N ALA A 448 2.84 32.01 11.28
CA ALA A 448 2.03 32.34 10.12
C ALA A 448 0.71 33.06 10.43
N GLY A 449 0.46 33.41 11.71
CA GLY A 449 -0.71 34.20 12.13
C GLY A 449 -1.92 33.39 12.56
N PHE A 450 -1.83 32.07 12.63
CA PHE A 450 -2.88 31.24 13.21
C PHE A 450 -2.83 31.24 14.73
N LYS A 451 -3.98 31.07 15.38
CA LYS A 451 -4.05 30.66 16.78
C LYS A 451 -4.11 29.14 16.81
N VAL A 452 -3.29 28.48 17.61
CA VAL A 452 -3.23 27.02 17.68
C VAL A 452 -3.74 26.52 19.02
N LYS A 453 -4.77 25.66 18.98
CA LYS A 453 -5.25 24.84 20.10
C LYS A 453 -4.85 23.40 19.86
N ASP A 454 -3.72 22.98 20.43
CA ASP A 454 -3.21 21.62 20.33
C ASP A 454 -3.60 20.81 21.58
N MET A 455 -4.18 19.64 21.38
CA MET A 455 -4.70 18.78 22.42
C MET A 455 -3.92 17.46 22.46
N GLY A 456 -3.16 17.29 23.56
CA GLY A 456 -2.38 16.07 23.77
C GLY A 456 -3.26 14.90 24.27
N VAL A 457 -3.22 13.77 23.57
CA VAL A 457 -3.97 12.55 23.90
C VAL A 457 -3.06 11.33 23.77
N PRO A 458 -3.31 10.25 24.55
CA PRO A 458 -2.58 8.99 24.37
C PRO A 458 -2.75 8.41 22.97
N ALA A 459 -1.74 7.73 22.45
CA ALA A 459 -1.76 7.13 21.11
C ALA A 459 -2.97 6.22 20.88
N LYS A 460 -3.35 5.42 21.89
CA LYS A 460 -4.49 4.50 21.84
C LYS A 460 -5.85 5.17 21.62
N ASP A 461 -6.02 6.42 22.10
CA ASP A 461 -7.30 7.13 22.07
C ASP A 461 -7.42 8.03 20.82
N ARG A 462 -6.30 8.27 20.12
CA ARG A 462 -6.22 9.25 19.04
C ARG A 462 -7.08 8.90 17.84
N ARG A 463 -7.12 7.61 17.46
CA ARG A 463 -7.87 7.17 16.27
C ARG A 463 -9.38 7.42 16.41
N ASP A 464 -9.95 7.13 17.58
CA ASP A 464 -11.37 7.33 17.83
C ASP A 464 -11.74 8.81 17.75
N LEU A 465 -10.87 9.69 18.27
CA LEU A 465 -11.06 11.14 18.19
C LEU A 465 -10.95 11.70 16.77
N TYR A 466 -10.08 11.13 15.94
CA TYR A 466 -9.98 11.50 14.53
C TYR A 466 -11.21 11.16 13.75
N SER A 467 -11.72 9.97 13.97
CA SER A 467 -12.80 9.37 13.21
C SER A 467 -14.17 9.81 13.69
N ASP A 468 -14.25 10.66 14.74
CA ASP A 468 -15.51 11.24 15.21
C ASP A 468 -15.82 12.54 14.46
N PRO A 469 -16.84 12.55 13.57
CA PRO A 469 -17.24 13.75 12.84
C PRO A 469 -17.69 14.91 13.75
N LYS A 470 -18.04 14.61 15.00
CA LYS A 470 -18.46 15.59 16.01
C LYS A 470 -17.30 16.16 16.82
N SER A 471 -16.09 15.63 16.66
CA SER A 471 -14.88 16.13 17.28
C SER A 471 -14.72 17.63 17.05
N GLU A 472 -14.22 18.37 18.03
CA GLU A 472 -13.98 19.82 17.89
C GLU A 472 -12.83 20.16 16.92
N GLN A 473 -11.96 19.22 16.60
CA GLN A 473 -10.84 19.43 15.67
C GLN A 473 -11.30 19.97 14.31
N ASN A 474 -10.46 20.77 13.69
CA ASN A 474 -10.65 21.25 12.32
C ASN A 474 -9.44 20.96 11.42
N LEU A 475 -8.29 20.62 12.00
CA LEU A 475 -7.09 20.21 11.30
C LEU A 475 -6.68 18.80 11.76
N LEU A 476 -6.38 17.93 10.82
CA LEU A 476 -5.96 16.56 11.09
C LEU A 476 -4.66 16.29 10.36
N GLN A 477 -3.67 15.80 11.09
CA GLN A 477 -2.34 15.62 10.55
C GLN A 477 -1.72 14.31 11.01
N ALA A 478 -0.58 14.01 10.44
CA ALA A 478 0.08 12.72 10.56
C ALA A 478 0.07 12.10 11.97
N PRO A 479 -0.09 10.78 12.03
CA PRO A 479 -0.23 9.96 10.86
C PRO A 479 -1.67 10.03 10.33
N ALA A 480 -1.87 10.76 9.27
CA ALA A 480 -3.11 10.80 8.51
C ALA A 480 -2.75 10.66 7.04
N GLY A 481 -3.40 9.77 6.35
CA GLY A 481 -3.16 9.43 4.97
C GLY A 481 -3.96 8.20 4.60
N TRP A 482 -3.79 7.74 3.41
CA TRP A 482 -4.44 6.53 2.93
C TRP A 482 -3.44 5.62 2.23
N CYS A 483 -3.49 4.35 2.56
CA CYS A 483 -2.82 3.32 1.80
C CYS A 483 -3.86 2.68 0.88
N PHE A 484 -3.64 2.73 -0.42
CA PHE A 484 -4.61 2.14 -1.33
C PHE A 484 -4.70 0.61 -1.12
N ASP A 485 -5.90 0.07 -1.20
CA ASP A 485 -6.16 -1.35 -0.99
C ASP A 485 -5.82 -2.19 -2.22
N TRP A 486 -5.92 -1.60 -3.39
CA TRP A 486 -5.49 -2.15 -4.67
C TRP A 486 -5.07 -1.02 -5.61
N PRO A 487 -4.29 -1.29 -6.67
CA PRO A 487 -3.69 -0.26 -7.51
C PRO A 487 -4.69 0.41 -8.47
N ALA A 488 -5.79 0.91 -7.92
CA ALA A 488 -6.76 1.74 -8.62
C ALA A 488 -7.35 2.78 -7.67
N ALA A 489 -7.63 3.97 -8.16
CA ALA A 489 -8.02 5.10 -7.33
C ALA A 489 -9.43 5.02 -6.76
N ASP A 490 -10.23 4.03 -7.16
CA ASP A 490 -11.49 3.70 -6.50
C ASP A 490 -11.30 3.04 -5.12
N SER A 491 -10.07 2.64 -4.77
CA SER A 491 -9.68 2.29 -3.41
C SER A 491 -9.21 3.50 -2.58
N ILE A 492 -9.00 4.66 -3.22
CA ILE A 492 -8.51 5.90 -2.57
C ILE A 492 -9.68 6.85 -2.27
N PHE A 493 -10.41 7.30 -3.29
CA PHE A 493 -11.36 8.40 -3.15
C PHE A 493 -12.65 8.05 -2.39
N PRO A 494 -13.33 6.92 -2.66
CA PRO A 494 -14.59 6.63 -1.96
C PRO A 494 -14.46 6.67 -0.43
N PRO A 495 -13.47 6.02 0.21
CA PRO A 495 -13.33 6.07 1.65
C PRO A 495 -12.90 7.44 2.19
N MET A 496 -12.19 8.25 1.39
CA MET A 496 -11.60 9.52 1.86
C MET A 496 -12.47 10.74 1.66
N VAL A 497 -13.38 10.76 0.67
CA VAL A 497 -14.04 12.02 0.28
C VAL A 497 -15.55 11.93 0.07
N THR A 498 -16.17 10.74 0.18
CA THR A 498 -17.62 10.64 -0.03
C THR A 498 -18.41 10.81 1.25
N SER A 499 -19.63 11.33 1.12
CA SER A 499 -20.55 11.53 2.23
C SER A 499 -20.99 10.22 2.90
N VAL A 500 -20.97 9.09 2.17
CA VAL A 500 -21.29 7.75 2.71
C VAL A 500 -20.28 7.31 3.77
N SER A 501 -19.07 7.84 3.73
CA SER A 501 -17.98 7.52 4.67
C SER A 501 -18.04 8.32 5.97
N MET A 502 -19.11 9.05 6.27
CA MET A 502 -19.22 9.96 7.43
C MET A 502 -19.68 9.31 8.73
N ALA A 503 -19.72 7.98 8.82
CA ALA A 503 -20.01 7.28 10.07
C ALA A 503 -18.84 7.37 11.06
N SER A 504 -19.09 7.09 12.34
CA SER A 504 -18.01 6.92 13.34
C SER A 504 -17.04 5.83 12.86
N GLY A 505 -15.75 6.11 12.93
CA GLY A 505 -14.70 5.28 12.32
C GLY A 505 -14.39 5.63 10.86
N SER A 506 -15.01 6.69 10.32
CA SER A 506 -14.78 7.19 8.97
C SER A 506 -13.34 7.56 8.70
N THR A 507 -12.93 7.38 7.44
CA THR A 507 -11.66 7.85 6.88
C THR A 507 -11.79 9.11 6.02
N ASN A 508 -13.02 9.64 5.87
CA ASN A 508 -13.25 10.98 5.31
C ASN A 508 -12.93 12.06 6.35
N TRP A 509 -11.67 12.16 6.69
CA TRP A 509 -11.20 13.05 7.77
C TRP A 509 -11.34 14.55 7.44
N GLY A 510 -11.47 14.88 6.16
CA GLY A 510 -11.83 16.23 5.72
C GLY A 510 -13.29 16.58 5.94
N ASN A 511 -14.11 15.64 6.40
CA ASN A 511 -15.56 15.74 6.57
C ASN A 511 -16.23 16.38 5.34
N LEU A 512 -15.77 16.02 4.14
CA LEU A 512 -16.33 16.52 2.89
C LEU A 512 -17.69 15.86 2.64
N GLN A 513 -18.71 16.70 2.48
CA GLN A 513 -20.06 16.28 2.18
C GLN A 513 -20.59 17.15 1.03
N ASP A 514 -20.44 16.67 -0.19
CA ASP A 514 -20.91 17.38 -1.36
C ASP A 514 -21.52 16.40 -2.39
N PRO A 515 -22.79 16.56 -2.75
CA PRO A 515 -23.45 15.67 -3.72
C PRO A 515 -22.79 15.62 -5.10
N LYS A 516 -22.03 16.66 -5.49
CA LYS A 516 -21.30 16.66 -6.77
C LYS A 516 -20.08 15.74 -6.69
N VAL A 517 -19.39 15.75 -5.56
CA VAL A 517 -18.26 14.82 -5.29
C VAL A 517 -18.79 13.39 -5.28
N ASP A 518 -19.86 13.12 -4.55
CA ASP A 518 -20.49 11.79 -4.47
C ASP A 518 -20.94 11.27 -5.84
N ALA A 519 -21.59 12.14 -6.64
CA ALA A 519 -22.04 11.78 -7.97
C ALA A 519 -20.89 11.49 -8.94
N GLU A 520 -19.80 12.25 -8.87
CA GLU A 520 -18.66 12.06 -9.75
C GLU A 520 -17.89 10.79 -9.39
N VAL A 521 -17.67 10.52 -8.10
CA VAL A 521 -17.10 9.25 -7.64
C VAL A 521 -17.97 8.08 -8.11
N ALA A 522 -19.28 8.15 -7.92
CA ALA A 522 -20.20 7.10 -8.36
C ALA A 522 -20.25 6.92 -9.89
N ARG A 523 -20.01 7.98 -10.66
CA ARG A 523 -19.88 7.92 -12.12
C ARG A 523 -18.64 7.14 -12.53
N ILE A 524 -17.48 7.50 -11.97
CA ILE A 524 -16.20 6.90 -12.35
C ILE A 524 -16.12 5.43 -11.91
N GLN A 525 -16.67 5.08 -10.75
CA GLN A 525 -16.73 3.69 -10.28
C GLN A 525 -17.49 2.71 -11.19
N LYS A 526 -18.28 3.23 -12.14
CA LYS A 526 -19.01 2.39 -13.12
C LYS A 526 -18.23 2.14 -14.40
N LEU A 527 -17.10 2.82 -14.57
CA LEU A 527 -16.25 2.64 -15.75
C LEU A 527 -15.42 1.36 -15.62
N PRO A 528 -15.16 0.67 -16.74
CA PRO A 528 -14.18 -0.42 -16.74
C PRO A 528 -12.83 0.06 -16.16
N ILE A 529 -12.11 -0.82 -15.47
CA ILE A 529 -10.82 -0.50 -14.84
C ILE A 529 -9.85 0.18 -15.83
N THR A 530 -9.84 -0.30 -17.08
CA THR A 530 -8.97 0.23 -18.15
C THR A 530 -9.29 1.67 -18.57
N GLU A 531 -10.50 2.15 -18.28
CA GLU A 531 -10.99 3.48 -18.65
C GLU A 531 -11.06 4.43 -17.45
N ALA A 532 -11.18 3.89 -16.25
CA ALA A 532 -11.36 4.68 -15.04
C ALA A 532 -10.13 5.52 -14.65
N GLY A 533 -8.91 5.03 -14.91
CA GLY A 533 -7.67 5.69 -14.50
C GLY A 533 -7.58 7.16 -14.90
N PRO A 534 -7.67 7.52 -16.19
CA PRO A 534 -7.62 8.93 -16.64
C PRO A 534 -8.72 9.81 -16.03
N GLU A 535 -9.91 9.26 -15.80
CA GLU A 535 -11.01 9.99 -15.16
C GLU A 535 -10.74 10.25 -13.67
N TRP A 536 -10.15 9.28 -12.98
CA TRP A 536 -9.69 9.48 -11.59
C TRP A 536 -8.61 10.56 -11.49
N GLY A 537 -7.68 10.64 -12.45
CA GLY A 537 -6.68 11.71 -12.48
C GLY A 537 -7.28 13.10 -12.65
N LYS A 538 -8.26 13.24 -13.55
CA LYS A 538 -9.02 14.49 -13.70
C LYS A 538 -9.79 14.83 -12.41
N PHE A 539 -10.38 13.83 -11.77
CA PHE A 539 -11.10 13.99 -10.52
C PHE A 539 -10.17 14.43 -9.38
N ASP A 540 -8.97 13.83 -9.25
CA ASP A 540 -7.97 14.20 -8.26
C ASP A 540 -7.66 15.70 -8.35
N LYS A 541 -7.29 16.16 -9.54
CA LYS A 541 -6.99 17.58 -9.77
C LYS A 541 -8.19 18.48 -9.52
N TRP A 542 -9.38 18.11 -10.00
CA TRP A 542 -10.61 18.88 -9.78
C TRP A 542 -10.97 18.98 -8.29
N LEU A 543 -10.85 17.90 -7.54
CA LEU A 543 -11.09 17.85 -6.10
C LEU A 543 -10.13 18.78 -5.36
N PHE A 544 -8.85 18.72 -5.71
CA PHE A 544 -7.82 19.59 -5.13
C PHE A 544 -8.10 21.06 -5.41
N GLU A 545 -8.40 21.44 -6.65
CA GLU A 545 -8.61 22.84 -7.07
C GLU A 545 -9.89 23.44 -6.49
N ASN A 546 -10.96 22.67 -6.33
CA ASN A 546 -12.27 23.19 -5.95
C ASN A 546 -12.65 22.95 -4.49
N TYR A 547 -12.05 21.96 -3.83
CA TYR A 547 -12.41 21.58 -2.46
C TYR A 547 -11.24 21.58 -1.49
N LEU A 548 -10.04 21.25 -1.91
CA LEU A 548 -8.85 21.15 -1.07
C LEU A 548 -9.17 20.52 0.31
N PRO A 549 -9.74 19.30 0.37
CA PRO A 549 -10.12 18.70 1.65
C PRO A 549 -8.92 18.26 2.46
N ALA A 550 -7.79 18.08 1.79
CA ALA A 550 -6.50 17.75 2.38
C ALA A 550 -5.36 18.24 1.49
N ILE A 551 -4.16 18.29 2.07
CA ILE A 551 -2.91 18.61 1.39
C ILE A 551 -2.09 17.32 1.33
N PRO A 552 -2.02 16.61 0.19
CA PRO A 552 -1.03 15.56 0.00
C PRO A 552 0.37 16.16 0.02
N TYR A 553 1.32 15.50 0.70
CA TYR A 553 2.66 16.05 0.83
C TYR A 553 3.79 15.03 0.69
N GLN A 554 3.47 13.73 0.78
CA GLN A 554 4.45 12.66 0.54
C GLN A 554 3.78 11.33 0.22
N TYR A 555 4.54 10.49 -0.49
CA TYR A 555 4.28 9.08 -0.71
C TYR A 555 5.31 8.27 0.09
N ASP A 556 4.88 7.21 0.77
CA ASP A 556 5.79 6.37 1.52
C ASP A 556 6.69 5.54 0.61
N LYS A 557 7.89 5.26 1.11
CA LYS A 557 8.78 4.24 0.60
C LYS A 557 8.88 3.08 1.58
N ALA A 558 8.82 1.88 1.05
CA ALA A 558 9.28 0.69 1.74
C ALA A 558 10.79 0.55 1.57
N ASN A 559 11.48 0.04 2.57
CA ASN A 559 12.89 -0.23 2.48
C ASN A 559 13.29 -1.44 3.34
N TYR A 560 14.35 -2.12 2.92
CA TYR A 560 14.76 -3.39 3.51
C TYR A 560 16.28 -3.47 3.61
N VAL A 561 16.77 -3.94 4.77
CA VAL A 561 18.16 -4.35 4.91
C VAL A 561 18.26 -5.87 4.92
N PHE A 562 19.27 -6.43 4.27
CA PHE A 562 19.44 -7.87 4.15
C PHE A 562 20.90 -8.30 4.18
N GLY A 563 21.11 -9.53 4.59
CA GLY A 563 22.42 -10.16 4.67
C GLY A 563 23.01 -10.47 3.28
N THR A 564 24.32 -10.57 3.19
CA THR A 564 25.07 -10.69 1.93
C THR A 564 24.73 -11.93 1.10
N LYS A 565 24.15 -12.97 1.73
CA LYS A 565 23.72 -14.21 1.07
C LYS A 565 22.26 -14.17 0.59
N VAL A 566 21.46 -13.19 0.99
CA VAL A 566 20.10 -13.01 0.49
C VAL A 566 20.16 -12.37 -0.89
N LYS A 567 19.53 -12.97 -1.88
CA LYS A 567 19.56 -12.54 -3.27
C LYS A 567 18.16 -12.27 -3.81
N ASN A 568 18.10 -11.42 -4.82
CA ASN A 568 16.89 -11.00 -5.52
C ASN A 568 15.83 -10.40 -4.59
N VAL A 569 16.29 -9.51 -3.70
CA VAL A 569 15.38 -8.70 -2.88
C VAL A 569 14.76 -7.63 -3.77
N VAL A 570 13.46 -7.75 -4.03
CA VAL A 570 12.70 -6.85 -4.89
C VAL A 570 11.49 -6.34 -4.11
N ASN A 571 11.20 -5.05 -4.22
CA ASN A 571 10.00 -4.46 -3.63
C ASN A 571 8.75 -4.83 -4.45
N ASP A 572 7.67 -5.21 -3.77
CA ASP A 572 6.33 -5.23 -4.34
C ASP A 572 5.68 -3.85 -4.14
N PRO A 573 5.54 -3.03 -5.18
CA PRO A 573 5.03 -1.67 -5.05
C PRO A 573 3.54 -1.61 -4.68
N ASN A 574 2.80 -2.71 -4.78
CA ASN A 574 1.39 -2.77 -4.38
C ASN A 574 1.21 -2.83 -2.86
N HIS A 575 2.08 -3.57 -2.19
CA HIS A 575 2.00 -3.75 -0.74
C HIS A 575 3.08 -2.97 0.02
N GLY A 576 4.13 -2.50 -0.66
CA GLY A 576 5.32 -1.96 0.01
C GLY A 576 6.03 -3.02 0.86
N MET A 577 6.03 -4.27 0.39
CA MET A 577 6.63 -5.43 1.04
C MET A 577 7.56 -6.14 0.05
N PRO A 578 8.54 -6.93 0.51
CA PRO A 578 9.40 -7.65 -0.41
C PRO A 578 8.65 -8.77 -1.13
N ALA A 579 8.99 -9.01 -2.39
CA ALA A 579 8.47 -10.14 -3.19
C ALA A 579 9.03 -11.47 -2.65
N MET A 580 8.43 -11.97 -1.56
CA MET A 580 8.94 -13.06 -0.72
C MET A 580 9.33 -14.31 -1.50
N THR A 581 8.52 -14.73 -2.46
CA THR A 581 8.71 -15.99 -3.21
C THR A 581 9.75 -15.89 -4.33
N GLN A 582 10.34 -14.73 -4.57
CA GLN A 582 11.39 -14.53 -5.56
C GLN A 582 12.80 -14.51 -4.96
N MET A 583 12.92 -14.43 -3.65
CA MET A 583 14.20 -14.44 -2.95
C MET A 583 14.81 -15.83 -2.85
N TRP A 584 16.13 -15.89 -2.81
CA TRP A 584 16.89 -17.11 -2.61
C TRP A 584 18.17 -16.86 -1.81
N ILE A 585 18.76 -17.92 -1.27
CA ILE A 585 19.99 -17.84 -0.46
C ILE A 585 21.16 -18.40 -1.27
N GLU A 586 22.23 -17.58 -1.37
CA GLU A 586 23.50 -18.02 -1.91
C GLU A 586 24.19 -18.96 -0.91
N GLN A 587 24.52 -20.17 -1.37
CA GLN A 587 25.10 -21.24 -0.55
C GLN A 587 26.55 -20.94 -0.15
#